data_7f9b4d7003f48d19a5f206fa0fafe5d7
#
_entry.id   7f9b4d7003f48d19a5f206fa0fafe5d7
#
_cell.length_a   1.000
_cell.length_b   1.000
_cell.length_c   1.000
_cell.angle_alpha   90.00
_cell.angle_beta   90.00
_cell.angle_gamma   90.00
#
_symmetry.space_group_name_H-M   'P 1'
#
loop_
_entity.id
_entity.type
_entity.pdbx_description
1 polymer ?
#
loop_
_entity_poly.entity_id
_entity_poly.type
_entity_poly.pdbx_seq_one_letter_code
_entity_poly.pdbx_strand_id
1 'polypeptide(L)'
;MAKIFNSNQPLLENLLKVHHAEICAAEQLPDNYEDTKNRLLELTKIADLIVTTGGVSVGDFDYMADIAKQEAELLFNKIQMRPGSPTTGMWLDKTLIIALSGNPGACFTGFYLLVEPVLTTLMGKDTTETTQVRAKMASDYTKNNGYDRFYEEPIVCLTKGNIWLSWLVATCRVRSVIFI
;
A
#
# COMPACT_ATOMS: atom_id res chain seq x y z
N MET A 1 17.71 20.17 15.28
CA MET A 1 17.32 19.19 14.25
C MET A 1 15.81 19.18 14.14
N ALA A 2 15.25 19.39 12.96
CA ALA A 2 13.81 19.24 12.74
C ALA A 2 13.46 17.74 12.79
N LYS A 3 12.47 17.35 13.61
CA LYS A 3 11.94 15.98 13.62
C LYS A 3 10.91 15.85 12.52
N ILE A 4 11.05 14.85 11.68
CA ILE A 4 10.02 14.48 10.70
C ILE A 4 9.04 13.55 11.43
N PHE A 5 7.75 13.92 11.44
CA PHE A 5 6.72 13.07 12.01
C PHE A 5 6.37 11.93 11.03
N ASN A 6 6.21 10.71 11.55
CA ASN A 6 5.73 9.58 10.78
C ASN A 6 4.24 9.75 10.47
N SER A 7 3.93 10.30 9.30
CA SER A 7 2.55 10.50 8.84
C SER A 7 1.95 9.25 8.19
N ASN A 8 2.78 8.31 7.72
CA ASN A 8 2.30 7.12 7.04
C ASN A 8 1.67 6.12 8.02
N GLN A 9 2.20 6.03 9.24
CA GLN A 9 1.64 5.12 10.24
C GLN A 9 0.17 5.43 10.54
N PRO A 10 -0.23 6.63 10.99
CA PRO A 10 -1.64 6.92 11.25
C PRO A 10 -2.51 6.86 9.98
N LEU A 11 -1.95 7.16 8.80
CA LEU A 11 -2.64 7.01 7.53
C LEU A 11 -3.02 5.53 7.29
N LEU A 12 -2.04 4.63 7.34
CA LEU A 12 -2.25 3.21 7.06
C LEU A 12 -3.10 2.54 8.15
N GLU A 13 -2.91 2.87 9.42
CA GLU A 13 -3.77 2.37 10.50
C GLU A 13 -5.24 2.73 10.27
N ASN A 14 -5.53 3.96 9.84
CA ASN A 14 -6.91 4.36 9.55
C ASN A 14 -7.46 3.66 8.31
N LEU A 15 -6.68 3.55 7.23
CA LEU A 15 -7.10 2.84 6.03
C LEU A 15 -7.39 1.36 6.33
N LEU A 16 -6.51 0.67 7.06
CA LEU A 16 -6.71 -0.72 7.47
C LEU A 16 -7.97 -0.90 8.31
N LYS A 17 -8.23 0.01 9.27
CA LYS A 17 -9.47 0.00 10.08
C LYS A 17 -10.72 0.20 9.24
N VAL A 18 -10.70 1.13 8.29
CA VAL A 18 -11.82 1.37 7.35
C VAL A 18 -12.11 0.13 6.52
N HIS A 19 -11.07 -0.61 6.13
CA HIS A 19 -11.19 -1.88 5.41
C HIS A 19 -11.40 -3.10 6.33
N HIS A 20 -11.69 -2.88 7.62
CA HIS A 20 -11.99 -3.92 8.62
C HIS A 20 -10.86 -4.94 8.82
N ALA A 21 -9.62 -4.55 8.59
CA ALA A 21 -8.47 -5.37 8.90
C ALA A 21 -8.15 -5.32 10.40
N GLU A 22 -7.77 -6.45 10.99
CA GLU A 22 -7.26 -6.51 12.35
C GLU A 22 -5.77 -6.19 12.35
N ILE A 23 -5.36 -5.14 13.07
CA ILE A 23 -3.95 -4.73 13.17
C ILE A 23 -3.33 -5.43 14.37
N CYS A 24 -2.49 -6.44 14.11
CA CYS A 24 -1.81 -7.22 15.15
C CYS A 24 -0.57 -6.51 15.71
N ALA A 25 0.11 -5.74 14.88
CA ALA A 25 1.25 -4.93 15.29
C ALA A 25 1.34 -3.67 14.41
N ALA A 26 1.82 -2.58 15.01
CA ALA A 26 2.18 -1.34 14.32
C ALA A 26 3.41 -0.78 15.03
N GLU A 27 4.55 -0.79 14.35
CA GLU A 27 5.83 -0.45 14.94
C GLU A 27 6.78 0.22 13.93
N GLN A 28 7.81 0.86 14.42
CA GLN A 28 8.89 1.39 13.59
C GLN A 28 10.13 0.55 13.80
N LEU A 29 10.66 -0.01 12.72
CA LEU A 29 11.89 -0.79 12.77
C LEU A 29 13.13 0.10 12.70
N PRO A 30 14.25 -0.34 13.30
CA PRO A 30 15.55 0.25 13.05
C PRO A 30 15.95 0.17 11.59
N ASP A 31 16.72 1.14 11.13
CA ASP A 31 17.17 1.22 9.73
C ASP A 31 18.43 0.37 9.53
N ASN A 32 18.29 -0.96 9.68
CA ASN A 32 19.35 -1.92 9.38
C ASN A 32 18.77 -3.26 8.88
N TYR A 33 19.54 -3.95 8.05
CA TYR A 33 19.14 -5.17 7.35
C TYR A 33 18.77 -6.33 8.30
N GLU A 34 19.65 -6.67 9.24
CA GLU A 34 19.48 -7.86 10.08
C GLU A 34 18.29 -7.73 11.04
N ASP A 35 18.12 -6.59 11.67
CA ASP A 35 16.98 -6.36 12.58
C ASP A 35 15.66 -6.34 11.80
N THR A 36 15.63 -5.70 10.64
CA THR A 36 14.46 -5.70 9.75
C THR A 36 14.09 -7.10 9.30
N LYS A 37 15.06 -7.88 8.82
CA LYS A 37 14.86 -9.27 8.40
C LYS A 37 14.33 -10.13 9.53
N ASN A 38 15.01 -10.13 10.68
CA ASN A 38 14.63 -10.96 11.83
C ASN A 38 13.23 -10.61 12.31
N ARG A 39 12.90 -9.32 12.36
CA ARG A 39 11.58 -8.88 12.77
C ARG A 39 10.49 -9.30 11.78
N LEU A 40 10.73 -9.17 10.48
CA LEU A 40 9.80 -9.66 9.45
C LEU A 40 9.54 -11.17 9.61
N LEU A 41 10.58 -12.00 9.84
CA LEU A 41 10.44 -13.44 10.07
C LEU A 41 9.63 -13.77 11.33
N GLU A 42 9.71 -12.97 12.39
CA GLU A 42 8.85 -13.14 13.56
C GLU A 42 7.38 -12.80 13.23
N LEU A 43 7.17 -11.72 12.47
CA LEU A 43 5.85 -11.22 12.14
C LEU A 43 5.10 -12.13 11.15
N THR A 44 5.80 -12.88 10.28
CA THR A 44 5.16 -13.87 9.39
C THR A 44 4.44 -14.98 10.15
N LYS A 45 4.77 -15.21 11.42
CA LYS A 45 4.11 -16.23 12.26
C LYS A 45 2.73 -15.84 12.74
N ILE A 46 2.40 -14.54 12.71
CA ILE A 46 1.18 -13.98 13.29
C ILE A 46 0.34 -13.14 12.33
N ALA A 47 0.81 -12.92 11.10
CA ALA A 47 0.12 -12.08 10.12
C ALA A 47 -0.08 -12.75 8.77
N ASP A 48 -1.20 -12.46 8.13
CA ASP A 48 -1.49 -12.87 6.75
C ASP A 48 -0.90 -11.88 5.73
N LEU A 49 -0.78 -10.61 6.13
CA LEU A 49 -0.25 -9.52 5.32
C LEU A 49 0.60 -8.59 6.18
N ILE A 50 1.77 -8.22 5.67
CA ILE A 50 2.64 -7.19 6.24
C ILE A 50 2.72 -6.03 5.26
N VAL A 51 2.42 -4.82 5.72
CA VAL A 51 2.57 -3.60 4.94
C VAL A 51 3.67 -2.76 5.57
N THR A 52 4.71 -2.44 4.80
CA THR A 52 5.78 -1.55 5.26
C THR A 52 5.76 -0.24 4.48
N THR A 53 6.33 0.81 5.05
CA THR A 53 6.49 2.11 4.37
C THR A 53 7.85 2.72 4.66
N GLY A 54 8.55 3.14 3.60
CA GLY A 54 9.96 3.50 3.68
C GLY A 54 10.87 2.30 3.43
N GLY A 55 12.20 2.50 3.45
CA GLY A 55 13.18 1.44 3.16
C GLY A 55 13.16 0.92 1.71
N VAL A 56 12.39 1.56 0.82
CA VAL A 56 12.26 1.22 -0.61
C VAL A 56 12.78 2.35 -1.51
N SER A 57 13.79 3.08 -1.06
CA SER A 57 14.33 4.21 -1.83
C SER A 57 15.31 3.74 -2.91
N VAL A 58 15.50 4.56 -3.94
CA VAL A 58 16.52 4.39 -5.01
C VAL A 58 17.94 4.69 -4.52
N GLY A 59 18.34 4.23 -3.34
CA GLY A 59 19.65 4.45 -2.73
C GLY A 59 20.29 3.16 -2.23
N ASP A 60 21.51 3.25 -1.72
CA ASP A 60 22.33 2.13 -1.21
C ASP A 60 21.73 1.41 0.03
N PHE A 61 20.52 1.78 0.45
CA PHE A 61 19.83 1.27 1.64
C PHE A 61 18.41 0.78 1.33
N ASP A 62 18.24 0.01 0.25
CA ASP A 62 16.95 -0.64 -0.09
C ASP A 62 16.89 -2.04 0.56
N TYR A 63 16.87 -2.07 1.91
CA TYR A 63 16.85 -3.34 2.65
C TYR A 63 15.67 -4.25 2.27
N MET A 64 14.52 -3.67 1.93
CA MET A 64 13.36 -4.45 1.52
C MET A 64 13.58 -5.17 0.20
N ALA A 65 14.22 -4.52 -0.77
CA ALA A 65 14.57 -5.16 -2.03
C ALA A 65 15.66 -6.23 -1.87
N ASP A 66 16.60 -6.04 -0.95
CA ASP A 66 17.65 -7.01 -0.66
C ASP A 66 17.09 -8.23 0.09
N ILE A 67 16.22 -8.03 1.09
CA ILE A 67 15.51 -9.12 1.76
C ILE A 67 14.66 -9.90 0.74
N ALA A 68 13.95 -9.20 -0.14
CA ALA A 68 13.14 -9.82 -1.17
C ALA A 68 13.94 -10.72 -2.12
N LYS A 69 15.18 -10.36 -2.44
CA LYS A 69 16.06 -11.14 -3.34
C LYS A 69 16.74 -12.34 -2.65
N GLN A 70 17.07 -12.20 -1.38
CA GLN A 70 17.91 -13.16 -0.67
C GLN A 70 17.11 -14.16 0.16
N GLU A 71 15.99 -13.74 0.73
CA GLU A 71 15.27 -14.47 1.77
C GLU A 71 13.82 -14.80 1.40
N ALA A 72 13.29 -14.20 0.34
CA ALA A 72 11.87 -14.27 0.01
C ALA A 72 11.65 -14.63 -1.48
N GLU A 73 10.42 -14.99 -1.83
CA GLU A 73 9.99 -15.08 -3.22
C GLU A 73 9.58 -13.69 -3.70
N LEU A 74 10.44 -13.05 -4.49
CA LEU A 74 10.17 -11.74 -5.06
C LEU A 74 9.06 -11.83 -6.11
N LEU A 75 7.96 -11.12 -5.91
CA LEU A 75 6.88 -11.00 -6.88
C LEU A 75 7.13 -9.87 -7.87
N PHE A 76 7.48 -8.69 -7.35
CA PHE A 76 7.86 -7.53 -8.15
C PHE A 76 8.72 -6.56 -7.33
N ASN A 77 9.58 -5.83 -8.02
CA ASN A 77 10.34 -4.71 -7.46
C ASN A 77 10.32 -3.56 -8.45
N LYS A 78 9.78 -2.41 -8.01
CA LYS A 78 9.48 -1.20 -8.79
C LYS A 78 8.38 -1.41 -9.82
N ILE A 79 7.42 -0.52 -9.80
CA ILE A 79 6.26 -0.52 -10.70
C ILE A 79 6.32 0.73 -11.58
N GLN A 80 5.90 0.62 -12.84
CA GLN A 80 5.81 1.77 -13.75
C GLN A 80 4.61 2.66 -13.44
N MET A 81 4.55 3.18 -12.21
CA MET A 81 3.49 4.09 -11.76
C MET A 81 4.04 5.34 -11.09
N ARG A 82 3.28 6.42 -11.11
CA ARG A 82 3.54 7.65 -10.34
C ARG A 82 2.25 8.21 -9.74
N PRO A 83 2.27 8.53 -8.43
CA PRO A 83 3.36 8.31 -7.48
C PRO A 83 3.50 6.83 -7.11
N GLY A 84 4.61 6.42 -6.47
CA GLY A 84 4.76 5.10 -5.86
C GLY A 84 5.58 4.07 -6.65
N SER A 85 6.35 4.49 -7.69
CA SER A 85 7.23 3.57 -8.42
C SER A 85 8.11 2.68 -7.53
N PRO A 86 8.79 3.17 -6.48
CA PRO A 86 9.51 2.30 -5.55
C PRO A 86 8.54 1.58 -4.61
N THR A 87 8.03 0.46 -5.07
CA THR A 87 7.17 -0.46 -4.31
C THR A 87 7.63 -1.88 -4.59
N THR A 88 7.73 -2.71 -3.54
CA THR A 88 8.17 -4.10 -3.64
C THR A 88 7.10 -5.02 -3.06
N GLY A 89 6.81 -6.12 -3.75
CA GLY A 89 5.95 -7.18 -3.29
C GLY A 89 6.72 -8.51 -3.23
N MET A 90 6.55 -9.27 -2.15
CA MET A 90 7.23 -10.55 -1.95
C MET A 90 6.43 -11.48 -1.03
N TRP A 91 6.63 -12.77 -1.20
CA TRP A 91 6.23 -13.78 -0.22
C TRP A 91 7.41 -14.12 0.68
N LEU A 92 7.22 -13.97 1.99
CA LEU A 92 8.15 -14.48 2.99
C LEU A 92 7.41 -15.52 3.83
N ASP A 93 7.84 -16.77 3.76
CA ASP A 93 7.07 -17.93 4.25
C ASP A 93 5.66 -17.97 3.63
N LYS A 94 4.62 -17.79 4.45
CA LYS A 94 3.21 -17.79 4.01
C LYS A 94 2.56 -16.40 4.08
N THR A 95 3.34 -15.37 4.33
CA THR A 95 2.88 -14.01 4.50
C THR A 95 3.24 -13.16 3.30
N LEU A 96 2.26 -12.46 2.75
CA LEU A 96 2.52 -11.47 1.71
C LEU A 96 3.06 -10.19 2.35
N ILE A 97 4.15 -9.67 1.81
CA ILE A 97 4.74 -8.41 2.23
C ILE A 97 4.62 -7.42 1.08
N ILE A 98 4.04 -6.25 1.36
CA ILE A 98 3.96 -5.13 0.41
C ILE A 98 4.69 -3.93 1.03
N ALA A 99 5.85 -3.61 0.45
CA ALA A 99 6.66 -2.49 0.88
C ALA A 99 6.36 -1.25 0.02
N LEU A 100 5.68 -0.28 0.62
CA LEU A 100 5.24 0.95 -0.02
C LEU A 100 6.28 2.06 0.08
N SER A 101 6.18 3.04 -0.80
CA SER A 101 7.02 4.25 -0.76
C SER A 101 6.82 5.03 0.54
N GLY A 102 7.91 5.60 1.07
CA GLY A 102 7.86 6.49 2.24
C GLY A 102 7.18 7.85 2.00
N ASN A 103 6.93 8.24 0.76
CA ASN A 103 6.17 9.44 0.44
C ASN A 103 4.67 9.22 0.74
N PRO A 104 3.99 10.07 1.52
CA PRO A 104 2.61 9.85 1.95
C PRO A 104 1.60 9.71 0.82
N GLY A 105 1.66 10.54 -0.22
CA GLY A 105 0.78 10.40 -1.39
C GLY A 105 1.04 9.11 -2.16
N ALA A 106 2.31 8.70 -2.29
CA ALA A 106 2.66 7.43 -2.91
C ALA A 106 2.24 6.22 -2.05
N CYS A 107 2.32 6.34 -0.74
CA CYS A 107 1.84 5.33 0.21
C CYS A 107 0.32 5.16 0.09
N PHE A 108 -0.43 6.25 0.04
CA PHE A 108 -1.88 6.25 -0.16
C PHE A 108 -2.28 5.59 -1.48
N THR A 109 -1.69 6.03 -2.60
CA THR A 109 -1.95 5.44 -3.92
C THR A 109 -1.60 3.95 -3.94
N GLY A 110 -0.44 3.57 -3.37
CA GLY A 110 -0.01 2.18 -3.27
C GLY A 110 -0.94 1.32 -2.41
N PHE A 111 -1.52 1.89 -1.35
CA PHE A 111 -2.53 1.18 -0.56
C PHE A 111 -3.74 0.78 -1.42
N TYR A 112 -4.36 1.71 -2.11
CA TYR A 112 -5.55 1.43 -2.92
C TYR A 112 -5.28 0.53 -4.12
N LEU A 113 -4.11 0.62 -4.72
CA LEU A 113 -3.78 -0.18 -5.91
C LEU A 113 -3.28 -1.59 -5.58
N LEU A 114 -2.65 -1.79 -4.43
CA LEU A 114 -1.96 -3.04 -4.11
C LEU A 114 -2.45 -3.69 -2.82
N VAL A 115 -2.64 -2.92 -1.74
CA VAL A 115 -3.01 -3.46 -0.43
C VAL A 115 -4.50 -3.77 -0.35
N GLU A 116 -5.35 -2.84 -0.77
CA GLU A 116 -6.82 -3.02 -0.75
C GLU A 116 -7.30 -4.24 -1.55
N PRO A 117 -6.83 -4.51 -2.78
CA PRO A 117 -7.21 -5.73 -3.51
C PRO A 117 -6.81 -7.01 -2.78
N VAL A 118 -5.63 -7.02 -2.14
CA VAL A 118 -5.19 -8.16 -1.33
C VAL A 118 -6.10 -8.35 -0.11
N LEU A 119 -6.41 -7.29 0.62
CA LEU A 119 -7.35 -7.36 1.75
C LEU A 119 -8.71 -7.88 1.31
N THR A 120 -9.22 -7.39 0.19
CA THR A 120 -10.50 -7.82 -0.39
C THR A 120 -10.49 -9.32 -0.70
N THR A 121 -9.39 -9.80 -1.29
CA THR A 121 -9.20 -11.24 -1.58
C THR A 121 -9.10 -12.08 -0.31
N LEU A 122 -8.30 -11.65 0.68
CA LEU A 122 -8.16 -12.34 1.97
C LEU A 122 -9.48 -12.40 2.74
N MET A 123 -10.37 -11.44 2.54
CA MET A 123 -11.74 -11.42 3.08
C MET A 123 -12.71 -12.33 2.32
N GLY A 124 -12.27 -12.99 1.26
CA GLY A 124 -13.14 -13.82 0.42
C GLY A 124 -14.16 -13.03 -0.42
N LYS A 125 -13.90 -11.74 -0.65
CA LYS A 125 -14.72 -10.89 -1.53
C LYS A 125 -14.20 -10.97 -2.96
N ASP A 126 -15.11 -10.82 -3.92
CA ASP A 126 -14.72 -10.71 -5.32
C ASP A 126 -14.12 -9.33 -5.59
N THR A 127 -12.89 -9.31 -6.11
CA THR A 127 -12.18 -8.07 -6.46
C THR A 127 -12.73 -7.40 -7.73
N THR A 128 -13.65 -8.06 -8.44
CA THR A 128 -14.26 -7.53 -9.68
C THR A 128 -15.28 -6.42 -9.45
N GLU A 129 -15.67 -6.15 -8.19
CA GLU A 129 -16.67 -5.13 -7.88
C GLU A 129 -16.14 -3.68 -7.90
N THR A 130 -14.90 -3.46 -8.34
CA THR A 130 -14.37 -2.09 -8.47
C THR A 130 -15.13 -1.34 -9.58
N THR A 131 -15.87 -0.31 -9.21
CA THR A 131 -16.62 0.50 -10.17
C THR A 131 -15.66 1.33 -11.02
N GLN A 132 -15.55 1.02 -12.29
CA GLN A 132 -14.78 1.81 -13.23
C GLN A 132 -15.65 2.88 -13.88
N VAL A 133 -15.28 4.13 -13.74
CA VAL A 133 -15.97 5.27 -14.34
C VAL A 133 -15.04 5.96 -15.33
N ARG A 134 -15.52 6.16 -16.57
CA ARG A 134 -14.80 6.99 -17.54
C ARG A 134 -15.13 8.45 -17.27
N ALA A 135 -14.11 9.27 -17.06
CA ALA A 135 -14.25 10.71 -16.85
C ALA A 135 -13.47 11.51 -17.91
N LYS A 136 -13.93 12.73 -18.21
CA LYS A 136 -13.21 13.65 -19.06
C LYS A 136 -12.40 14.61 -18.18
N MET A 137 -11.14 14.81 -18.50
CA MET A 137 -10.32 15.80 -17.82
C MET A 137 -10.81 17.21 -18.14
N ALA A 138 -10.85 18.07 -17.12
CA ALA A 138 -11.26 19.47 -17.27
C ALA A 138 -10.21 20.33 -18.00
N SER A 139 -8.95 19.90 -17.98
CA SER A 139 -7.82 20.57 -18.65
C SER A 139 -6.86 19.55 -19.24
N ASP A 140 -6.08 19.97 -20.24
CA ASP A 140 -5.07 19.14 -20.84
C ASP A 140 -3.92 18.83 -19.89
N TYR A 141 -3.51 17.54 -19.86
CA TYR A 141 -2.36 17.09 -19.11
C TYR A 141 -1.14 16.98 -20.02
N THR A 142 -0.15 17.85 -19.83
CA THR A 142 1.00 18.00 -20.72
C THR A 142 2.27 17.26 -20.28
N LYS A 143 2.29 16.69 -19.03
CA LYS A 143 3.48 16.01 -18.49
C LYS A 143 3.50 14.55 -18.95
N ASN A 144 4.22 14.24 -20.02
CA ASN A 144 4.48 12.87 -20.46
C ASN A 144 5.87 12.42 -19.97
N ASN A 145 5.95 11.25 -19.29
CA ASN A 145 7.20 10.69 -18.78
C ASN A 145 7.26 9.15 -18.79
N GLY A 146 6.45 8.49 -19.59
CA GLY A 146 6.47 7.04 -19.77
C GLY A 146 6.00 6.21 -18.57
N TYR A 147 5.41 6.82 -17.55
CA TYR A 147 4.83 6.14 -16.40
C TYR A 147 3.32 6.33 -16.38
N ASP A 148 2.58 5.29 -16.00
CA ASP A 148 1.17 5.42 -15.64
C ASP A 148 1.02 6.34 -14.42
N ARG A 149 0.05 7.26 -14.48
CA ARG A 149 -0.15 8.24 -13.43
C ARG A 149 -1.49 8.05 -12.76
N PHE A 150 -1.42 8.09 -11.45
CA PHE A 150 -2.57 8.04 -10.56
C PHE A 150 -2.72 9.39 -9.87
N TYR A 151 -3.91 9.92 -9.85
CA TYR A 151 -4.24 11.19 -9.21
C TYR A 151 -5.35 10.97 -8.21
N GLU A 152 -5.16 11.53 -7.02
CA GLU A 152 -6.15 11.57 -5.97
C GLU A 152 -7.02 12.81 -6.15
N GLU A 153 -7.80 12.84 -7.24
CA GLU A 153 -8.67 13.96 -7.54
C GLU A 153 -10.12 13.59 -7.26
N PRO A 154 -10.91 14.52 -6.68
CA PRO A 154 -12.33 14.29 -6.51
C PRO A 154 -13.01 14.20 -7.88
N ILE A 155 -13.64 13.08 -8.17
CA ILE A 155 -14.49 12.93 -9.34
C ILE A 155 -15.79 13.71 -9.07
N VAL A 156 -15.94 14.86 -9.70
CA VAL A 156 -17.21 15.62 -9.68
C VAL A 156 -18.13 15.03 -10.74
N CYS A 157 -19.01 14.12 -10.35
CA CYS A 157 -20.12 13.68 -11.20
C CYS A 157 -21.18 14.75 -11.25
N LEU A 158 -21.25 15.49 -12.37
CA LEU A 158 -22.35 16.43 -12.66
C LEU A 158 -23.52 15.64 -13.29
N THR A 159 -24.34 15.00 -12.49
CA THR A 159 -25.65 14.53 -12.91
C THR A 159 -26.72 15.40 -12.26
N LYS A 160 -27.36 16.25 -13.08
CA LYS A 160 -28.61 17.00 -12.77
C LYS A 160 -28.85 17.28 -11.27
N GLY A 161 -27.96 18.04 -10.63
CA GLY A 161 -28.25 18.69 -9.35
C GLY A 161 -27.97 17.91 -8.06
N ASN A 162 -27.47 16.68 -8.08
CA ASN A 162 -27.15 15.94 -6.87
C ASN A 162 -25.74 15.33 -6.93
N ILE A 163 -24.94 15.61 -5.88
CA ILE A 163 -23.65 14.98 -5.64
C ILE A 163 -23.91 13.76 -4.76
N TRP A 164 -23.64 12.55 -5.25
CA TRP A 164 -23.69 11.34 -4.44
C TRP A 164 -22.29 10.78 -4.27
N LEU A 165 -21.80 10.78 -3.03
CA LEU A 165 -20.67 9.97 -2.58
C LEU A 165 -21.25 8.71 -1.94
N SER A 166 -21.22 7.59 -2.63
CA SER A 166 -21.68 6.32 -2.06
C SER A 166 -20.47 5.48 -1.63
N TRP A 167 -20.37 5.25 -0.33
CA TRP A 167 -19.49 4.25 0.26
C TRP A 167 -20.32 3.01 0.57
N LEU A 168 -20.02 1.89 -0.10
CA LEU A 168 -20.63 0.60 0.24
C LEU A 168 -19.70 -0.13 1.19
N VAL A 169 -20.18 -0.39 2.41
CA VAL A 169 -19.45 -1.15 3.43
C VAL A 169 -20.06 -2.54 3.52
N ALA A 170 -19.28 -3.57 3.20
CA ALA A 170 -19.64 -4.96 3.50
C ALA A 170 -18.61 -5.56 4.46
N THR A 171 -19.06 -6.25 5.49
CA THR A 171 -18.22 -6.76 6.59
C THR A 171 -17.80 -8.21 6.37
N CYS A 172 -16.48 -8.48 6.40
CA CYS A 172 -15.92 -9.81 6.65
C CYS A 172 -14.56 -9.64 7.37
N ARG A 173 -14.20 -10.56 8.29
CA ARG A 173 -12.97 -10.45 9.08
C ARG A 173 -11.76 -10.94 8.29
N VAL A 174 -10.74 -10.12 8.14
CA VAL A 174 -9.35 -10.52 7.87
C VAL A 174 -8.65 -10.74 9.20
N ARG A 175 -7.96 -11.85 9.32
CA ARG A 175 -7.46 -12.27 10.63
C ARG A 175 -6.22 -11.56 11.10
N SER A 176 -5.38 -10.99 10.30
CA SER A 176 -4.16 -10.37 10.83
C SER A 176 -3.40 -9.55 9.79
N VAL A 177 -3.35 -8.25 9.96
CA VAL A 177 -2.48 -7.35 9.19
C VAL A 177 -1.48 -6.69 10.12
N ILE A 178 -0.22 -6.69 9.73
CA ILE A 178 0.85 -5.99 10.42
C ILE A 178 1.31 -4.82 9.57
N PHE A 179 1.49 -3.70 10.24
CA PHE A 179 2.03 -2.49 9.67
C PHE A 179 3.35 -2.13 10.36
N ILE A 180 4.40 -1.86 9.57
CA ILE A 180 5.73 -1.49 10.03
C ILE A 180 6.19 -0.21 9.34
#